data_69d73267e552846f262a06478642fca6
#
_entry.id   69d73267e552846f262a06478642fca6
#
_cell.length_a   1.000
_cell.length_b   1.000
_cell.length_c   1.000
_cell.angle_alpha   90.00
_cell.angle_beta   90.00
_cell.angle_gamma   90.00
#
_symmetry.space_group_name_H-M   'P 1'
#
loop_
_entity.id
_entity.type
_entity.pdbx_description
1 polymer ?
#
loop_
_entity_poly.entity_id
_entity_poly.type
_entity_poly.pdbx_seq_one_letter_code
_entity_poly.pdbx_strand_id
1 'polypeptide(L)'
;MATDQAPAQVRLPSDSQQPSVGVIVFHDDLRTTVDLAGEADRAGVHTVWTGEFYFRSGSVPLAAMAATTRQCRVGSSILYGVGRSPVVLAAEARDLDELSQGRFVLGLGNGTRRMLRDWHGGDPSAPAVRMEELLELLDKLWRIHEGPVEHDGRFYRVNIVPTAPVPTPLRPRIPVFIAAANPRMIEVAGRAADGVIGHGLWTPDYVRELVRPSIAREADRRDRSPADVELSALVIASVHDDEEQARREVAALIAFYARVKAYQPMLALAGYAAEGAAVVDAVGRGDLRAAQAAVTDRMIDDIAVAGTFEQVRDRLRRYSGVLDHVILQSPSMVIGPERAAENVRSLVAVAGQNVRVDAAPAAAATSWPWSR
;
A
#
# COMPACT_ATOMS: atom_id res chain seq x y z
N MET A 1 12.17 -3.10 47.50
CA MET A 1 11.14 -2.15 47.05
C MET A 1 11.01 -2.30 45.55
N ALA A 2 10.06 -3.10 45.09
CA ALA A 2 9.78 -3.28 43.67
C ALA A 2 8.84 -2.14 43.24
N THR A 3 9.28 -1.31 42.32
CA THR A 3 8.46 -0.27 41.69
C THR A 3 7.52 -0.93 40.68
N ASP A 4 6.26 -0.94 41.05
CA ASP A 4 5.13 -1.32 40.23
C ASP A 4 5.03 -0.30 39.07
N GLN A 5 5.59 -0.65 37.90
CA GLN A 5 5.37 0.10 36.66
C GLN A 5 4.11 -0.45 36.02
N ALA A 6 3.03 0.34 36.08
CA ALA A 6 1.82 0.09 35.36
C ALA A 6 2.12 -0.17 33.87
N PRO A 7 1.44 -1.11 33.20
CA PRO A 7 1.66 -1.40 31.79
C PRO A 7 1.38 -0.15 30.96
N ALA A 8 2.31 0.17 30.04
CA ALA A 8 2.18 1.30 29.13
C ALA A 8 0.82 1.22 28.40
N GLN A 9 -0.03 2.20 28.65
CA GLN A 9 -1.30 2.31 27.95
C GLN A 9 -1.02 2.43 26.45
N VAL A 10 -1.43 1.42 25.69
CA VAL A 10 -1.43 1.41 24.22
C VAL A 10 -2.18 2.69 23.79
N ARG A 11 -1.46 3.66 23.22
CA ARG A 11 -2.09 4.81 22.57
C ARG A 11 -2.77 4.27 21.30
N LEU A 12 -4.02 3.87 21.41
CA LEU A 12 -4.89 3.80 20.26
C LEU A 12 -5.00 5.22 19.66
N PRO A 13 -4.99 5.40 18.32
CA PRO A 13 -5.29 6.70 17.74
C PRO A 13 -6.60 7.18 18.39
N SER A 14 -6.61 8.44 18.85
CA SER A 14 -7.86 8.99 19.37
C SER A 14 -8.90 8.95 18.26
N ASP A 15 -10.17 8.62 18.56
CA ASP A 15 -11.29 8.57 17.59
C ASP A 15 -11.44 9.87 16.77
N SER A 16 -10.73 10.93 17.14
CA SER A 16 -10.67 12.24 16.48
C SER A 16 -9.51 12.38 15.50
N GLN A 17 -8.59 11.40 15.40
CA GLN A 17 -7.41 11.53 14.53
C GLN A 17 -7.76 11.24 13.08
N GLN A 18 -7.79 12.28 12.22
CA GLN A 18 -7.95 12.11 10.79
C GLN A 18 -6.73 11.38 10.19
N PRO A 19 -6.93 10.41 9.30
CA PRO A 19 -5.84 9.74 8.61
C PRO A 19 -5.11 10.71 7.66
N SER A 20 -3.81 10.48 7.46
CA SER A 20 -3.12 11.08 6.32
C SER A 20 -3.66 10.49 5.01
N VAL A 21 -3.55 11.25 3.91
CA VAL A 21 -4.11 10.82 2.62
C VAL A 21 -3.03 10.78 1.56
N GLY A 22 -2.91 9.65 0.90
CA GLY A 22 -2.08 9.44 -0.29
C GLY A 22 -2.93 9.09 -1.51
N VAL A 23 -2.32 9.12 -2.68
CA VAL A 23 -2.98 8.82 -3.95
C VAL A 23 -2.15 7.83 -4.76
N ILE A 24 -2.79 6.82 -5.37
CA ILE A 24 -2.15 6.00 -6.40
C ILE A 24 -2.11 6.79 -7.70
N VAL A 25 -0.90 7.01 -8.19
CA VAL A 25 -0.64 7.59 -9.51
C VAL A 25 -0.18 6.48 -10.46
N PHE A 26 -1.11 5.96 -11.23
CA PHE A 26 -0.86 4.90 -12.20
C PHE A 26 -1.61 5.23 -13.50
N HIS A 27 -0.86 5.27 -14.61
CA HIS A 27 -1.40 5.58 -15.92
C HIS A 27 -0.70 4.73 -17.00
N ASP A 28 -1.35 4.50 -18.13
CA ASP A 28 -0.78 3.74 -19.26
C ASP A 28 0.44 4.44 -19.85
N ASP A 29 0.47 5.76 -19.83
CA ASP A 29 1.65 6.55 -20.17
C ASP A 29 2.49 6.86 -18.92
N LEU A 30 3.79 6.54 -18.97
CA LEU A 30 4.70 6.73 -17.86
C LEU A 30 4.97 8.21 -17.56
N ARG A 31 4.98 9.07 -18.57
CA ARG A 31 5.19 10.52 -18.37
C ARG A 31 4.02 11.12 -17.59
N THR A 32 2.80 10.77 -17.97
CA THR A 32 1.59 11.14 -17.24
C THR A 32 1.64 10.67 -15.76
N THR A 33 2.14 9.46 -15.52
CA THR A 33 2.33 8.97 -14.13
C THR A 33 3.27 9.88 -13.33
N VAL A 34 4.39 10.29 -13.90
CA VAL A 34 5.38 11.16 -13.25
C VAL A 34 4.84 12.58 -13.07
N ASP A 35 4.15 13.11 -14.07
CA ASP A 35 3.52 14.45 -14.01
C ASP A 35 2.47 14.51 -12.89
N LEU A 36 1.59 13.49 -12.78
CA LEU A 36 0.60 13.38 -11.72
C LEU A 36 1.26 13.29 -10.32
N ALA A 37 2.41 12.62 -10.19
CA ALA A 37 3.16 12.61 -8.94
C ALA A 37 3.70 14.00 -8.58
N GLY A 38 4.21 14.75 -9.55
CA GLY A 38 4.64 16.13 -9.37
C GLY A 38 3.48 17.07 -9.03
N GLU A 39 2.30 16.88 -9.63
CA GLU A 39 1.08 17.61 -9.29
C GLU A 39 0.68 17.34 -7.84
N ALA A 40 0.71 16.06 -7.41
CA ALA A 40 0.38 15.65 -6.05
C ALA A 40 1.36 16.22 -5.01
N ASP A 41 2.66 16.23 -5.30
CA ASP A 41 3.68 16.83 -4.42
C ASP A 41 3.42 18.34 -4.20
N ARG A 42 3.13 19.08 -5.29
CA ARG A 42 2.79 20.51 -5.22
C ARG A 42 1.49 20.79 -4.49
N ALA A 43 0.52 19.87 -4.57
CA ALA A 43 -0.74 19.96 -3.86
C ALA A 43 -0.63 19.60 -2.37
N GLY A 44 0.53 19.14 -1.89
CA GLY A 44 0.76 18.77 -0.50
C GLY A 44 0.19 17.39 -0.14
N VAL A 45 -0.02 16.49 -1.09
CA VAL A 45 -0.42 15.11 -0.81
C VAL A 45 0.62 14.43 0.06
N HIS A 46 0.19 13.70 1.09
CA HIS A 46 1.12 13.08 2.04
C HIS A 46 2.02 12.02 1.39
N THR A 47 1.47 11.15 0.55
CA THR A 47 2.23 10.07 -0.11
C THR A 47 1.70 9.83 -1.52
N VAL A 48 2.59 9.74 -2.49
CA VAL A 48 2.27 9.24 -3.83
C VAL A 48 2.67 7.78 -3.93
N TRP A 49 1.75 6.96 -4.43
CA TRP A 49 1.91 5.53 -4.55
C TRP A 49 1.85 5.10 -6.00
N THR A 50 2.66 4.12 -6.39
CA THR A 50 2.50 3.41 -7.66
C THR A 50 2.83 1.94 -7.49
N GLY A 51 2.41 1.11 -8.43
CA GLY A 51 2.63 -0.33 -8.34
C GLY A 51 3.23 -0.90 -9.61
N GLU A 52 3.42 -2.22 -9.60
CA GLU A 52 3.83 -2.95 -10.79
C GLU A 52 2.74 -3.90 -11.28
N PHE A 53 2.79 -4.19 -12.55
CA PHE A 53 1.91 -5.14 -13.20
C PHE A 53 2.70 -5.88 -14.29
N TYR A 54 2.13 -6.92 -14.93
CA TYR A 54 2.86 -7.72 -15.94
C TYR A 54 3.40 -6.92 -17.13
N PHE A 55 2.88 -5.73 -17.39
CA PHE A 55 3.32 -4.85 -18.49
C PHE A 55 4.02 -3.55 -18.00
N ARG A 56 4.10 -3.34 -16.68
CA ARG A 56 4.66 -2.12 -16.09
C ARG A 56 5.59 -2.46 -14.93
N SER A 57 6.85 -2.05 -15.04
CA SER A 57 7.78 -2.08 -13.91
C SER A 57 7.34 -1.12 -12.80
N GLY A 58 7.51 -1.51 -11.55
CA GLY A 58 7.31 -0.61 -10.42
C GLY A 58 8.52 0.27 -10.13
N SER A 59 9.74 -0.26 -10.23
CA SER A 59 10.98 0.45 -9.87
C SER A 59 11.26 1.66 -10.75
N VAL A 60 10.99 1.57 -12.06
CA VAL A 60 11.25 2.68 -13.00
C VAL A 60 10.38 3.91 -12.71
N PRO A 61 9.03 3.81 -12.61
CA PRO A 61 8.22 4.97 -12.24
C PRO A 61 8.55 5.47 -10.82
N LEU A 62 8.84 4.60 -9.86
CA LEU A 62 9.22 5.01 -8.51
C LEU A 62 10.49 5.86 -8.50
N ALA A 63 11.51 5.50 -9.28
CA ALA A 63 12.73 6.29 -9.41
C ALA A 63 12.45 7.68 -10.02
N ALA A 64 11.63 7.73 -11.07
CA ALA A 64 11.24 9.00 -11.69
C ALA A 64 10.43 9.89 -10.73
N MET A 65 9.48 9.30 -9.98
CA MET A 65 8.70 10.00 -8.97
C MET A 65 9.59 10.50 -7.81
N ALA A 66 10.54 9.68 -7.33
CA ALA A 66 11.48 10.04 -6.28
C ALA A 66 12.35 11.25 -6.68
N ALA A 67 12.80 11.29 -7.94
CA ALA A 67 13.60 12.39 -8.47
C ALA A 67 12.79 13.68 -8.73
N THR A 68 11.49 13.56 -9.02
CA THR A 68 10.62 14.69 -9.40
C THR A 68 9.93 15.33 -8.20
N THR A 69 9.61 14.55 -7.16
CA THR A 69 8.95 15.03 -5.94
C THR A 69 9.97 15.51 -4.91
N ARG A 70 9.53 16.37 -3.97
CA ARG A 70 10.41 16.96 -2.94
C ARG A 70 9.86 16.85 -1.52
N GLN A 71 8.55 16.76 -1.32
CA GLN A 71 7.90 16.85 -0.01
C GLN A 71 7.17 15.55 0.34
N CYS A 72 6.37 15.01 -0.58
CA CYS A 72 5.58 13.81 -0.32
C CYS A 72 6.46 12.56 -0.18
N ARG A 73 5.98 11.59 0.60
CA ARG A 73 6.54 10.23 0.58
C ARG A 73 6.31 9.60 -0.80
N VAL A 74 7.20 8.73 -1.22
CA VAL A 74 7.06 7.93 -2.44
C VAL A 74 6.99 6.47 -2.04
N GLY A 75 5.91 5.78 -2.41
CA GLY A 75 5.68 4.41 -1.98
C GLY A 75 5.32 3.46 -3.10
N SER A 76 5.70 2.20 -2.96
CA SER A 76 5.19 1.14 -3.82
C SER A 76 3.91 0.52 -3.27
N SER A 77 2.90 0.36 -4.12
CA SER A 77 1.63 -0.30 -3.79
C SER A 77 1.18 -1.19 -4.97
N ILE A 78 1.88 -2.29 -5.22
CA ILE A 78 3.03 -2.86 -4.53
C ILE A 78 4.12 -3.29 -5.51
N LEU A 79 5.32 -3.62 -5.03
CA LEU A 79 6.27 -4.47 -5.75
C LEU A 79 6.06 -5.94 -5.36
N TYR A 80 6.24 -6.87 -6.32
CA TYR A 80 6.15 -8.31 -6.04
C TYR A 80 7.45 -8.78 -5.38
N GLY A 81 7.49 -8.82 -4.04
CA GLY A 81 8.68 -9.19 -3.27
C GLY A 81 9.16 -10.61 -3.58
N VAL A 82 8.23 -11.57 -3.68
CA VAL A 82 8.56 -12.98 -3.91
C VAL A 82 8.92 -13.32 -5.37
N GLY A 83 8.68 -12.41 -6.30
CA GLY A 83 9.06 -12.54 -7.72
C GLY A 83 10.44 -11.96 -8.03
N ARG A 84 11.14 -11.41 -7.04
CA ARG A 84 12.44 -10.73 -7.18
C ARG A 84 13.54 -11.42 -6.41
N SER A 85 14.79 -11.25 -6.83
CA SER A 85 15.95 -11.56 -5.99
C SER A 85 15.96 -10.63 -4.77
N PRO A 86 16.06 -11.14 -3.54
CA PRO A 86 16.18 -10.29 -2.34
C PRO A 86 17.34 -9.30 -2.41
N VAL A 87 18.46 -9.70 -3.00
CA VAL A 87 19.65 -8.83 -3.16
C VAL A 87 19.35 -7.65 -4.08
N VAL A 88 18.71 -7.91 -5.23
CA VAL A 88 18.29 -6.86 -6.17
C VAL A 88 17.25 -5.95 -5.54
N LEU A 89 16.25 -6.51 -4.85
CA LEU A 89 15.22 -5.76 -4.17
C LEU A 89 15.79 -4.83 -3.07
N ALA A 90 16.76 -5.34 -2.29
CA ALA A 90 17.43 -4.55 -1.26
C ALA A 90 18.25 -3.39 -1.86
N ALA A 91 18.95 -3.63 -2.97
CA ALA A 91 19.69 -2.59 -3.70
C ALA A 91 18.74 -1.53 -4.30
N GLU A 92 17.72 -1.96 -5.03
CA GLU A 92 16.68 -1.05 -5.58
C GLU A 92 16.04 -0.17 -4.49
N ALA A 93 15.72 -0.75 -3.33
CA ALA A 93 15.13 -0.01 -2.22
C ALA A 93 16.10 1.04 -1.65
N ARG A 94 17.40 0.74 -1.54
CA ARG A 94 18.43 1.71 -1.13
C ARG A 94 18.56 2.85 -2.13
N ASP A 95 18.61 2.53 -3.43
CA ASP A 95 18.72 3.55 -4.48
C ASP A 95 17.48 4.47 -4.49
N LEU A 96 16.29 3.91 -4.34
CA LEU A 96 15.04 4.67 -4.24
C LEU A 96 14.97 5.53 -2.97
N ASP A 97 15.48 5.01 -1.85
CA ASP A 97 15.54 5.75 -0.59
C ASP A 97 16.52 6.94 -0.67
N GLU A 98 17.69 6.72 -1.25
CA GLU A 98 18.67 7.77 -1.48
C GLU A 98 18.16 8.82 -2.46
N LEU A 99 17.60 8.41 -3.61
CA LEU A 99 17.05 9.28 -4.63
C LEU A 99 15.87 10.13 -4.11
N SER A 100 15.06 9.57 -3.22
CA SER A 100 13.97 10.28 -2.56
C SER A 100 14.41 11.06 -1.33
N GLN A 101 15.69 11.03 -0.94
CA GLN A 101 16.19 11.66 0.28
C GLN A 101 15.47 11.17 1.56
N GLY A 102 15.29 9.86 1.69
CA GLY A 102 14.70 9.23 2.87
C GLY A 102 13.17 9.25 2.91
N ARG A 103 12.49 9.60 1.82
CA ARG A 103 11.02 9.63 1.73
C ARG A 103 10.40 8.33 1.19
N PHE A 104 11.22 7.36 0.80
CA PHE A 104 10.75 6.12 0.21
C PHE A 104 10.08 5.20 1.25
N VAL A 105 9.02 4.51 0.81
CA VAL A 105 8.33 3.43 1.54
C VAL A 105 8.24 2.21 0.63
N LEU A 106 8.85 1.12 1.07
CA LEU A 106 8.83 -0.13 0.32
C LEU A 106 7.54 -0.91 0.61
N GLY A 107 6.58 -0.82 -0.28
CA GLY A 107 5.35 -1.64 -0.23
C GLY A 107 5.53 -2.93 -1.01
N LEU A 108 5.46 -4.06 -0.32
CA LEU A 108 5.64 -5.41 -0.88
C LEU A 108 4.36 -6.21 -0.88
N GLY A 109 4.20 -7.05 -1.88
CA GLY A 109 3.12 -8.02 -1.94
C GLY A 109 3.54 -9.32 -2.61
N ASN A 110 2.74 -10.36 -2.42
CA ASN A 110 2.95 -11.65 -3.08
C ASN A 110 2.19 -11.78 -4.39
N GLY A 111 1.25 -10.88 -4.66
CA GLY A 111 0.22 -11.12 -5.67
C GLY A 111 -0.66 -12.33 -5.31
N THR A 112 -1.43 -12.82 -6.26
CA THR A 112 -2.18 -14.07 -6.09
C THR A 112 -1.26 -15.28 -6.36
N ARG A 113 -1.64 -16.46 -5.87
CA ARG A 113 -0.91 -17.71 -6.18
C ARG A 113 -0.75 -17.95 -7.67
N ARG A 114 -1.79 -17.58 -8.45
CA ARG A 114 -1.77 -17.69 -9.90
C ARG A 114 -0.73 -16.75 -10.52
N MET A 115 -0.70 -15.49 -10.10
CA MET A 115 0.27 -14.51 -10.60
C MET A 115 1.69 -14.96 -10.31
N LEU A 116 1.98 -15.42 -9.10
CA LEU A 116 3.32 -15.89 -8.74
C LEU A 116 3.76 -17.07 -9.61
N ARG A 117 2.87 -18.05 -9.82
CA ARG A 117 3.17 -19.22 -10.65
C ARG A 117 3.26 -18.88 -12.14
N ASP A 118 2.24 -18.15 -12.66
CA ASP A 118 2.06 -18.01 -14.12
C ASP A 118 2.85 -16.82 -14.69
N TRP A 119 3.14 -15.77 -13.88
CA TRP A 119 3.87 -14.58 -14.34
C TRP A 119 5.35 -14.61 -13.96
N HIS A 120 5.66 -15.16 -12.79
CA HIS A 120 7.02 -15.13 -12.23
C HIS A 120 7.69 -16.51 -12.21
N GLY A 121 7.00 -17.58 -12.61
CA GLY A 121 7.54 -18.95 -12.56
C GLY A 121 7.92 -19.43 -11.16
N GLY A 122 7.40 -18.75 -10.12
CA GLY A 122 7.75 -19.01 -8.73
C GLY A 122 6.85 -20.04 -8.06
N ASP A 123 7.33 -20.58 -6.93
CA ASP A 123 6.55 -21.46 -6.06
C ASP A 123 5.52 -20.65 -5.24
N PRO A 124 4.21 -20.88 -5.40
CA PRO A 124 3.17 -20.16 -4.68
C PRO A 124 2.91 -20.70 -3.25
N SER A 125 3.71 -21.64 -2.77
CA SER A 125 3.54 -22.22 -1.42
C SER A 125 3.93 -21.23 -0.32
N ALA A 126 3.28 -21.38 0.85
CA ALA A 126 3.60 -20.70 2.09
C ALA A 126 3.91 -19.18 1.96
N PRO A 127 3.07 -18.37 1.29
CA PRO A 127 3.40 -16.98 0.96
C PRO A 127 3.65 -16.10 2.19
N ALA A 128 2.98 -16.36 3.32
CA ALA A 128 3.17 -15.60 4.55
C ALA A 128 4.54 -15.88 5.18
N VAL A 129 4.95 -17.15 5.27
CA VAL A 129 6.26 -17.55 5.81
C VAL A 129 7.39 -17.02 4.94
N ARG A 130 7.21 -17.07 3.61
CA ARG A 130 8.19 -16.53 2.66
C ARG A 130 8.32 -15.00 2.79
N MET A 131 7.22 -14.29 3.01
CA MET A 131 7.27 -12.84 3.23
C MET A 131 8.01 -12.51 4.52
N GLU A 132 7.73 -13.21 5.62
CA GLU A 132 8.41 -13.00 6.91
C GLU A 132 9.92 -13.23 6.77
N GLU A 133 10.36 -14.31 6.09
CA GLU A 133 11.77 -14.59 5.79
C GLU A 133 12.39 -13.51 4.88
N LEU A 134 11.64 -13.01 3.88
CA LEU A 134 12.12 -11.92 3.02
C LEU A 134 12.37 -10.64 3.82
N LEU A 135 11.47 -10.27 4.74
CA LEU A 135 11.63 -9.08 5.58
C LEU A 135 12.88 -9.17 6.44
N GLU A 136 13.12 -10.35 7.07
CA GLU A 136 14.34 -10.61 7.84
C GLU A 136 15.62 -10.48 6.99
N LEU A 137 15.57 -11.03 5.77
CA LEU A 137 16.71 -10.99 4.86
C LEU A 137 17.00 -9.58 4.34
N LEU A 138 15.96 -8.77 4.03
CA LEU A 138 16.11 -7.38 3.63
C LEU A 138 16.80 -6.56 4.73
N ASP A 139 16.41 -6.75 5.98
CA ASP A 139 17.04 -6.08 7.12
C ASP A 139 18.55 -6.41 7.25
N LYS A 140 18.93 -7.67 7.02
CA LYS A 140 20.34 -8.07 6.95
C LYS A 140 21.06 -7.43 5.76
N LEU A 141 20.45 -7.44 4.58
CA LEU A 141 21.06 -6.90 3.35
C LEU A 141 21.30 -5.40 3.43
N TRP A 142 20.42 -4.63 4.06
CA TRP A 142 20.64 -3.19 4.25
C TRP A 142 21.79 -2.87 5.20
N ARG A 143 22.18 -3.80 6.05
CA ARG A 143 23.35 -3.67 6.96
C ARG A 143 24.63 -4.29 6.41
N ILE A 144 24.69 -4.62 5.11
CA ILE A 144 25.90 -5.21 4.49
C ILE A 144 27.16 -4.34 4.62
N HIS A 145 27.02 -3.04 4.88
CA HIS A 145 28.14 -2.15 5.19
C HIS A 145 28.82 -2.45 6.54
N GLU A 146 28.16 -3.19 7.42
CA GLU A 146 28.69 -3.63 8.72
C GLU A 146 29.51 -4.91 8.60
N GLY A 147 29.38 -5.69 7.52
CA GLY A 147 30.11 -6.92 7.29
C GLY A 147 29.39 -7.91 6.35
N PRO A 148 29.86 -9.15 6.29
CA PRO A 148 29.26 -10.20 5.49
C PRO A 148 27.79 -10.47 5.85
N VAL A 149 26.99 -10.81 4.84
CA VAL A 149 25.59 -11.22 5.02
C VAL A 149 25.49 -12.72 4.71
N GLU A 150 25.12 -13.48 5.71
CA GLU A 150 24.81 -14.91 5.57
C GLU A 150 23.36 -15.18 5.97
N HIS A 151 22.64 -15.89 5.10
CA HIS A 151 21.28 -16.34 5.33
C HIS A 151 21.09 -17.71 4.66
N ASP A 152 20.76 -18.72 5.44
CA ASP A 152 20.40 -20.06 4.98
C ASP A 152 19.00 -20.39 5.50
N GLY A 153 18.00 -19.82 4.83
CA GLY A 153 16.59 -19.95 5.19
C GLY A 153 15.87 -21.03 4.39
N ARG A 154 14.58 -21.12 4.62
CA ARG A 154 13.72 -22.08 3.92
C ARG A 154 13.53 -21.73 2.43
N PHE A 155 13.41 -20.45 2.11
CA PHE A 155 13.08 -19.96 0.76
C PHE A 155 14.22 -19.20 0.11
N TYR A 156 15.13 -18.63 0.92
CA TYR A 156 16.23 -17.83 0.42
C TYR A 156 17.56 -18.32 0.99
N ARG A 157 18.56 -18.36 0.11
CA ARG A 157 19.93 -18.63 0.51
C ARG A 157 20.82 -17.54 -0.06
N VAL A 158 21.51 -16.81 0.81
CA VAL A 158 22.38 -15.69 0.45
C VAL A 158 23.67 -15.80 1.27
N ASN A 159 24.81 -15.68 0.59
CA ASN A 159 26.12 -15.56 1.22
C ASN A 159 26.90 -14.51 0.43
N ILE A 160 27.09 -13.32 1.03
CA ILE A 160 27.77 -12.20 0.40
C ILE A 160 28.88 -11.72 1.33
N VAL A 161 30.12 -11.81 0.86
CA VAL A 161 31.28 -11.21 1.49
C VAL A 161 31.66 -9.97 0.68
N PRO A 162 31.56 -8.75 1.24
CA PRO A 162 31.94 -7.54 0.53
C PRO A 162 33.40 -7.58 0.10
N THR A 163 33.65 -7.35 -1.18
CA THR A 163 35.02 -7.30 -1.76
C THR A 163 35.61 -5.90 -1.80
N ALA A 164 34.80 -4.89 -1.45
CA ALA A 164 35.16 -3.47 -1.35
C ALA A 164 34.31 -2.81 -0.25
N PRO A 165 34.72 -1.63 0.26
CA PRO A 165 33.88 -0.87 1.20
C PRO A 165 32.50 -0.59 0.63
N VAL A 166 31.46 -0.88 1.41
CA VAL A 166 30.08 -0.60 1.06
C VAL A 166 29.69 0.72 1.72
N PRO A 167 29.10 1.69 0.98
CA PRO A 167 28.64 2.93 1.57
C PRO A 167 27.56 2.69 2.63
N THR A 168 27.59 3.44 3.71
CA THR A 168 26.53 3.45 4.72
C THR A 168 25.22 3.93 4.08
N PRO A 169 24.07 3.27 4.32
CA PRO A 169 22.80 3.73 3.80
C PRO A 169 22.39 5.08 4.40
N LEU A 170 21.53 5.83 3.70
CA LEU A 170 21.04 7.14 4.15
C LEU A 170 20.38 7.05 5.53
N ARG A 171 19.69 5.96 5.78
CA ARG A 171 19.08 5.64 7.08
C ARG A 171 19.19 4.13 7.36
N PRO A 172 19.26 3.73 8.65
CA PRO A 172 19.53 2.34 9.03
C PRO A 172 18.42 1.37 8.60
N ARG A 173 17.20 1.86 8.40
CA ARG A 173 16.04 1.04 7.99
C ARG A 173 15.14 1.81 7.04
N ILE A 174 14.76 1.16 5.95
CA ILE A 174 13.73 1.62 5.03
C ILE A 174 12.39 1.05 5.51
N PRO A 175 11.33 1.86 5.71
CA PRO A 175 10.04 1.33 6.11
C PRO A 175 9.48 0.35 5.09
N VAL A 176 9.10 -0.84 5.56
CA VAL A 176 8.50 -1.88 4.73
C VAL A 176 7.04 -2.07 5.10
N PHE A 177 6.16 -1.82 4.14
CA PHE A 177 4.73 -2.10 4.25
C PHE A 177 4.41 -3.36 3.45
N ILE A 178 3.53 -4.21 3.96
CA ILE A 178 3.11 -5.40 3.24
C ILE A 178 1.64 -5.39 2.88
N ALA A 179 1.35 -5.75 1.64
CA ALA A 179 -0.03 -5.91 1.18
C ALA A 179 -0.68 -7.14 1.85
N ALA A 180 -1.78 -6.92 2.52
CA ALA A 180 -2.47 -7.95 3.27
C ALA A 180 -3.95 -8.02 2.87
N ALA A 181 -4.33 -9.09 2.18
CA ALA A 181 -5.72 -9.36 1.82
C ALA A 181 -6.34 -10.51 2.64
N ASN A 182 -5.55 -11.20 3.47
CA ASN A 182 -6.01 -12.35 4.25
C ASN A 182 -5.40 -12.33 5.66
N PRO A 183 -6.05 -13.03 6.63
CA PRO A 183 -5.64 -13.00 8.04
C PRO A 183 -4.15 -13.34 8.27
N ARG A 184 -3.62 -14.37 7.60
CA ARG A 184 -2.21 -14.77 7.79
C ARG A 184 -1.22 -13.68 7.39
N MET A 185 -1.52 -12.91 6.34
CA MET A 185 -0.65 -11.82 5.92
C MET A 185 -0.79 -10.60 6.85
N ILE A 186 -1.99 -10.35 7.40
CA ILE A 186 -2.22 -9.35 8.45
C ILE A 186 -1.39 -9.70 9.70
N GLU A 187 -1.34 -10.99 10.07
CA GLU A 187 -0.52 -11.47 11.18
C GLU A 187 0.98 -11.22 10.94
N VAL A 188 1.49 -11.45 9.71
CA VAL A 188 2.88 -11.13 9.36
C VAL A 188 3.15 -9.62 9.49
N ALA A 189 2.21 -8.77 9.08
CA ALA A 189 2.35 -7.33 9.25
C ALA A 189 2.55 -6.96 10.73
N GLY A 190 1.72 -7.49 11.63
CA GLY A 190 1.85 -7.25 13.07
C GLY A 190 3.21 -7.68 13.62
N ARG A 191 3.73 -8.83 13.14
CA ARG A 191 5.00 -9.38 13.63
C ARG A 191 6.26 -8.69 13.12
N ALA A 192 6.28 -8.28 11.85
CA ALA A 192 7.54 -8.02 11.17
C ALA A 192 7.58 -6.78 10.26
N ALA A 193 6.44 -6.20 9.86
CA ALA A 193 6.42 -5.04 8.97
C ALA A 193 6.30 -3.71 9.73
N ASP A 194 6.64 -2.61 9.07
CA ASP A 194 6.46 -1.25 9.59
C ASP A 194 5.07 -0.69 9.25
N GLY A 195 4.36 -1.36 8.35
CA GLY A 195 2.98 -1.02 8.02
C GLY A 195 2.28 -2.10 7.20
N VAL A 196 0.99 -1.92 7.03
CA VAL A 196 0.15 -2.76 6.19
C VAL A 196 -0.50 -1.94 5.09
N ILE A 197 -0.59 -2.50 3.90
CA ILE A 197 -1.40 -1.98 2.80
C ILE A 197 -2.63 -2.89 2.66
N GLY A 198 -3.76 -2.42 3.19
CA GLY A 198 -5.03 -3.10 3.10
C GLY A 198 -5.60 -3.09 1.69
N HIS A 199 -6.38 -4.10 1.36
CA HIS A 199 -7.00 -4.24 0.06
C HIS A 199 -8.18 -3.27 -0.12
N GLY A 200 -8.43 -2.80 -1.34
CA GLY A 200 -9.54 -1.88 -1.67
C GLY A 200 -10.96 -2.44 -1.45
N LEU A 201 -11.08 -3.70 -1.04
CA LEU A 201 -12.34 -4.29 -0.60
C LEU A 201 -12.50 -4.32 0.93
N TRP A 202 -11.58 -3.75 1.71
CA TRP A 202 -11.75 -3.63 3.14
C TRP A 202 -12.82 -2.59 3.47
N THR A 203 -13.72 -2.97 4.37
CA THR A 203 -14.66 -2.03 4.98
C THR A 203 -14.10 -1.49 6.30
N PRO A 204 -14.56 -0.33 6.79
CA PRO A 204 -14.18 0.16 8.11
C PRO A 204 -14.42 -0.86 9.23
N ASP A 205 -15.52 -1.63 9.18
CA ASP A 205 -15.83 -2.63 10.19
C ASP A 205 -14.89 -3.84 10.10
N TYR A 206 -14.56 -4.30 8.89
CA TYR A 206 -13.53 -5.33 8.71
C TYR A 206 -12.20 -4.92 9.35
N VAL A 207 -11.82 -3.66 9.22
CA VAL A 207 -10.60 -3.12 9.84
C VAL A 207 -10.71 -3.13 11.37
N ARG A 208 -11.82 -2.64 11.93
CA ARG A 208 -12.03 -2.57 13.38
C ARG A 208 -12.10 -3.95 14.03
N GLU A 209 -12.84 -4.87 13.43
CA GLU A 209 -13.17 -6.15 14.03
C GLU A 209 -12.11 -7.23 13.81
N LEU A 210 -11.38 -7.17 12.70
CA LEU A 210 -10.42 -8.21 12.34
C LEU A 210 -8.98 -7.70 12.25
N VAL A 211 -8.74 -6.62 11.47
CA VAL A 211 -7.37 -6.22 11.12
C VAL A 211 -6.64 -5.66 12.34
N ARG A 212 -7.19 -4.64 13.01
CA ARG A 212 -6.58 -4.02 14.19
C ARG A 212 -6.33 -5.01 15.32
N PRO A 213 -7.31 -5.86 15.73
CA PRO A 213 -7.08 -6.86 16.77
C PRO A 213 -6.01 -7.88 16.38
N SER A 214 -5.92 -8.26 15.11
CA SER A 214 -4.91 -9.21 14.64
C SER A 214 -3.51 -8.62 14.69
N ILE A 215 -3.34 -7.36 14.22
CA ILE A 215 -2.06 -6.64 14.31
C ILE A 215 -1.64 -6.47 15.77
N ALA A 216 -2.55 -6.03 16.65
CA ALA A 216 -2.25 -5.82 18.06
C ALA A 216 -1.77 -7.12 18.74
N ARG A 217 -2.50 -8.22 18.54
CA ARG A 217 -2.12 -9.54 19.09
C ARG A 217 -0.75 -10.01 18.61
N GLU A 218 -0.42 -9.82 17.33
CA GLU A 218 0.83 -10.31 16.77
C GLU A 218 2.02 -9.40 17.09
N ALA A 219 1.79 -8.09 17.22
CA ALA A 219 2.80 -7.15 17.71
C ALA A 219 3.19 -7.47 19.17
N ASP A 220 2.19 -7.66 20.03
CA ASP A 220 2.38 -8.03 21.44
C ASP A 220 3.22 -9.31 21.60
N ARG A 221 2.98 -10.32 20.75
CA ARG A 221 3.77 -11.57 20.75
C ARG A 221 5.25 -11.38 20.40
N ARG A 222 5.63 -10.25 19.87
CA ARG A 222 6.98 -9.87 19.46
C ARG A 222 7.54 -8.71 20.27
N ASP A 223 6.94 -8.39 21.40
CA ASP A 223 7.31 -7.25 22.25
C ASP A 223 7.38 -5.91 21.48
N ARG A 224 6.48 -5.75 20.48
CA ARG A 224 6.33 -4.53 19.66
C ARG A 224 5.07 -3.78 20.08
N SER A 225 5.10 -2.46 19.95
CA SER A 225 3.87 -1.67 20.04
C SER A 225 3.01 -1.85 18.78
N PRO A 226 1.69 -2.07 18.89
CA PRO A 226 0.80 -1.99 17.73
C PRO A 226 0.88 -0.66 16.98
N ALA A 227 1.29 0.42 17.66
CA ALA A 227 1.49 1.74 17.06
C ALA A 227 2.75 1.83 16.17
N ASP A 228 3.63 0.83 16.23
CA ASP A 228 4.79 0.73 15.32
C ASP A 228 4.41 0.21 13.93
N VAL A 229 3.13 -0.18 13.74
CA VAL A 229 2.61 -0.69 12.47
C VAL A 229 1.61 0.33 11.90
N GLU A 230 2.02 1.10 10.90
CA GLU A 230 1.14 2.06 10.21
C GLU A 230 0.04 1.31 9.44
N LEU A 231 -1.21 1.53 9.83
CA LEU A 231 -2.36 0.88 9.22
C LEU A 231 -2.87 1.69 8.04
N SER A 232 -2.44 1.34 6.84
CA SER A 232 -2.92 1.93 5.60
C SER A 232 -3.83 0.99 4.82
N ALA A 233 -4.72 1.54 3.99
CA ALA A 233 -5.52 0.75 3.07
C ALA A 233 -5.82 1.51 1.78
N LEU A 234 -5.93 0.74 0.68
CA LEU A 234 -6.52 1.22 -0.55
C LEU A 234 -7.99 1.56 -0.31
N VAL A 235 -8.41 2.72 -0.77
CA VAL A 235 -9.82 3.16 -0.79
C VAL A 235 -10.18 3.49 -2.21
N ILE A 236 -11.05 2.68 -2.82
CA ILE A 236 -11.55 2.92 -4.18
C ILE A 236 -12.30 4.24 -4.18
N ALA A 237 -11.91 5.16 -5.07
CA ALA A 237 -12.46 6.51 -5.06
C ALA A 237 -12.70 7.04 -6.46
N SER A 238 -13.86 7.66 -6.68
CA SER A 238 -14.18 8.39 -7.91
C SER A 238 -14.87 9.70 -7.62
N VAL A 239 -14.37 10.77 -8.23
CA VAL A 239 -14.93 12.13 -8.19
C VAL A 239 -15.55 12.45 -9.54
N HIS A 240 -16.82 12.80 -9.55
CA HIS A 240 -17.54 13.25 -10.76
C HIS A 240 -18.71 14.13 -10.37
N ASP A 241 -19.06 15.14 -11.18
CA ASP A 241 -20.22 16.01 -10.94
C ASP A 241 -21.55 15.24 -11.01
N ASP A 242 -21.61 14.21 -11.87
CA ASP A 242 -22.66 13.20 -11.86
C ASP A 242 -22.31 12.09 -10.86
N GLU A 243 -22.98 12.07 -9.70
CA GLU A 243 -22.80 11.08 -8.64
C GLU A 243 -23.02 9.65 -9.14
N GLU A 244 -24.01 9.44 -10.02
CA GLU A 244 -24.31 8.14 -10.59
C GLU A 244 -23.13 7.61 -11.44
N GLN A 245 -22.47 8.50 -12.18
CA GLN A 245 -21.27 8.13 -12.94
C GLN A 245 -20.13 7.72 -11.99
N ALA A 246 -19.88 8.49 -10.93
CA ALA A 246 -18.86 8.14 -9.93
C ALA A 246 -19.15 6.78 -9.29
N ARG A 247 -20.40 6.49 -8.95
CA ARG A 247 -20.84 5.19 -8.38
C ARG A 247 -20.64 4.05 -9.37
N ARG A 248 -20.98 4.24 -10.65
CA ARG A 248 -20.75 3.24 -11.71
C ARG A 248 -19.26 2.90 -11.87
N GLU A 249 -18.39 3.91 -11.81
CA GLU A 249 -16.95 3.73 -11.94
C GLU A 249 -16.37 2.90 -10.79
N VAL A 250 -16.73 3.17 -9.54
CA VAL A 250 -16.26 2.40 -8.40
C VAL A 250 -16.86 1.00 -8.37
N ALA A 251 -18.14 0.83 -8.76
CA ALA A 251 -18.79 -0.48 -8.86
C ALA A 251 -18.06 -1.39 -9.87
N ALA A 252 -17.61 -0.84 -10.99
CA ALA A 252 -16.83 -1.58 -11.98
C ALA A 252 -15.51 -2.12 -11.39
N LEU A 253 -14.79 -1.33 -10.60
CA LEU A 253 -13.55 -1.78 -9.95
C LEU A 253 -13.82 -2.77 -8.81
N ILE A 254 -14.90 -2.57 -8.03
CA ILE A 254 -15.32 -3.53 -7.00
C ILE A 254 -15.62 -4.89 -7.66
N ALA A 255 -16.40 -4.92 -8.76
CA ALA A 255 -16.70 -6.14 -9.50
C ALA A 255 -15.43 -6.79 -10.08
N PHE A 256 -14.49 -5.97 -10.58
CA PHE A 256 -13.20 -6.45 -11.08
C PHE A 256 -12.41 -7.20 -9.97
N TYR A 257 -12.38 -6.70 -8.75
CA TYR A 257 -11.74 -7.39 -7.63
C TYR A 257 -12.57 -8.57 -7.12
N ALA A 258 -13.89 -8.40 -6.99
CA ALA A 258 -14.79 -9.43 -6.47
C ALA A 258 -14.79 -10.73 -7.31
N ARG A 259 -14.44 -10.68 -8.61
CA ARG A 259 -14.30 -11.89 -9.45
C ARG A 259 -13.13 -12.79 -9.02
N VAL A 260 -12.20 -12.30 -8.20
CA VAL A 260 -11.01 -13.06 -7.81
C VAL A 260 -11.32 -13.98 -6.64
N LYS A 261 -11.23 -15.31 -6.85
CA LYS A 261 -11.55 -16.32 -5.83
C LYS A 261 -10.79 -16.12 -4.51
N ALA A 262 -9.57 -15.61 -4.55
CA ALA A 262 -8.75 -15.35 -3.36
C ALA A 262 -9.35 -14.26 -2.45
N TYR A 263 -10.22 -13.39 -2.96
CA TYR A 263 -10.86 -12.31 -2.20
C TYR A 263 -12.26 -12.66 -1.68
N GLN A 264 -12.84 -13.79 -2.11
CA GLN A 264 -14.16 -14.22 -1.66
C GLN A 264 -14.27 -14.39 -0.12
N PRO A 265 -13.28 -14.97 0.58
CA PRO A 265 -13.33 -15.04 2.04
C PRO A 265 -13.41 -13.67 2.72
N MET A 266 -12.71 -12.67 2.17
CA MET A 266 -12.73 -11.30 2.69
C MET A 266 -14.11 -10.65 2.49
N LEU A 267 -14.71 -10.80 1.30
CA LEU A 267 -16.07 -10.34 1.03
C LEU A 267 -17.11 -11.02 1.94
N ALA A 268 -16.94 -12.33 2.17
CA ALA A 268 -17.83 -13.07 3.07
C ALA A 268 -17.74 -12.56 4.50
N LEU A 269 -16.54 -12.29 5.02
CA LEU A 269 -16.33 -11.71 6.34
C LEU A 269 -16.90 -10.28 6.46
N ALA A 270 -16.90 -9.54 5.37
CA ALA A 270 -17.51 -8.21 5.30
C ALA A 270 -19.03 -8.23 5.07
N GLY A 271 -19.66 -9.43 5.02
CA GLY A 271 -21.10 -9.59 4.84
C GLY A 271 -21.60 -9.59 3.39
N TYR A 272 -20.69 -9.77 2.41
CA TYR A 272 -20.96 -9.70 0.96
C TYR A 272 -20.72 -11.04 0.24
N ALA A 273 -20.98 -12.17 0.91
CA ALA A 273 -20.78 -13.49 0.34
C ALA A 273 -21.65 -13.74 -0.90
N ALA A 274 -22.92 -13.31 -0.85
CA ALA A 274 -23.88 -13.51 -1.93
C ALA A 274 -23.54 -12.66 -3.16
N GLU A 275 -23.21 -11.38 -2.96
CA GLU A 275 -22.80 -10.44 -4.00
C GLU A 275 -21.49 -10.92 -4.67
N GLY A 276 -20.50 -11.34 -3.85
CA GLY A 276 -19.24 -11.88 -4.35
C GLY A 276 -19.45 -13.13 -5.21
N ALA A 277 -20.31 -14.05 -4.80
CA ALA A 277 -20.67 -15.25 -5.56
C ALA A 277 -21.39 -14.87 -6.87
N ALA A 278 -22.33 -13.92 -6.83
CA ALA A 278 -23.04 -13.45 -8.02
C ALA A 278 -22.08 -12.81 -9.06
N VAL A 279 -21.10 -12.02 -8.61
CA VAL A 279 -20.06 -11.47 -9.50
C VAL A 279 -19.25 -12.59 -10.16
N VAL A 280 -18.77 -13.59 -9.39
CA VAL A 280 -18.00 -14.72 -9.93
C VAL A 280 -18.81 -15.49 -10.98
N ASP A 281 -20.08 -15.75 -10.71
CA ASP A 281 -20.99 -16.48 -11.59
C ASP A 281 -21.27 -15.68 -12.89
N ALA A 282 -21.55 -14.40 -12.79
CA ALA A 282 -21.75 -13.52 -13.95
C ALA A 282 -20.51 -13.45 -14.85
N VAL A 283 -19.32 -13.30 -14.25
CA VAL A 283 -18.04 -13.32 -15.00
C VAL A 283 -17.81 -14.69 -15.66
N GLY A 284 -18.15 -15.78 -14.97
CA GLY A 284 -18.06 -17.13 -15.54
C GLY A 284 -18.91 -17.33 -16.79
N ARG A 285 -20.02 -16.59 -16.93
CA ARG A 285 -20.89 -16.54 -18.12
C ARG A 285 -20.46 -15.50 -19.16
N GLY A 286 -19.41 -14.71 -18.91
CA GLY A 286 -18.99 -13.61 -19.76
C GLY A 286 -19.86 -12.35 -19.66
N ASP A 287 -20.77 -12.28 -18.70
CA ASP A 287 -21.70 -11.16 -18.50
C ASP A 287 -21.13 -10.10 -17.53
N LEU A 288 -20.31 -9.21 -18.07
CA LEU A 288 -19.70 -8.14 -17.29
C LEU A 288 -20.72 -7.11 -16.76
N ARG A 289 -21.87 -6.95 -17.46
CA ARG A 289 -22.95 -6.07 -16.97
C ARG A 289 -23.61 -6.65 -15.73
N ALA A 290 -23.95 -7.94 -15.76
CA ALA A 290 -24.50 -8.62 -14.60
C ALA A 290 -23.50 -8.65 -13.44
N ALA A 291 -22.19 -8.81 -13.70
CA ALA A 291 -21.15 -8.74 -12.70
C ALA A 291 -21.10 -7.36 -11.99
N GLN A 292 -21.21 -6.28 -12.75
CA GLN A 292 -21.25 -4.95 -12.19
C GLN A 292 -22.57 -4.68 -11.43
N ALA A 293 -23.70 -5.15 -11.96
CA ALA A 293 -25.02 -5.00 -11.34
C ALA A 293 -25.16 -5.84 -10.03
N ALA A 294 -24.32 -6.84 -9.83
CA ALA A 294 -24.25 -7.59 -8.57
C ALA A 294 -23.58 -6.79 -7.42
N VAL A 295 -22.90 -5.70 -7.74
CA VAL A 295 -22.36 -4.77 -6.74
C VAL A 295 -23.51 -3.86 -6.29
N THR A 296 -24.01 -4.08 -5.08
CA THR A 296 -25.13 -3.34 -4.52
C THR A 296 -24.71 -1.94 -4.05
N ASP A 297 -25.67 -1.02 -3.93
CA ASP A 297 -25.42 0.32 -3.38
C ASP A 297 -24.82 0.26 -1.98
N ARG A 298 -25.30 -0.65 -1.12
CA ARG A 298 -24.71 -0.88 0.19
C ARG A 298 -23.24 -1.28 0.10
N MET A 299 -22.89 -2.17 -0.84
CA MET A 299 -21.51 -2.59 -1.05
C MET A 299 -20.63 -1.42 -1.52
N ILE A 300 -21.15 -0.54 -2.39
CA ILE A 300 -20.46 0.68 -2.81
C ILE A 300 -20.24 1.60 -1.61
N ASP A 301 -21.28 1.85 -0.83
CA ASP A 301 -21.22 2.77 0.31
C ASP A 301 -20.29 2.27 1.43
N ASP A 302 -20.15 0.97 1.63
CA ASP A 302 -19.25 0.40 2.65
C ASP A 302 -17.80 0.33 2.18
N ILE A 303 -17.53 0.09 0.89
CA ILE A 303 -16.20 -0.22 0.35
C ILE A 303 -15.54 1.01 -0.27
N ALA A 304 -16.29 1.88 -0.96
CA ALA A 304 -15.74 2.94 -1.81
C ALA A 304 -16.18 4.34 -1.36
N VAL A 305 -15.51 5.36 -1.86
CA VAL A 305 -15.94 6.76 -1.77
C VAL A 305 -16.16 7.29 -3.18
N ALA A 306 -17.40 7.65 -3.51
CA ALA A 306 -17.78 8.10 -4.85
C ALA A 306 -18.77 9.27 -4.76
N GLY A 307 -18.74 10.19 -5.70
CA GLY A 307 -19.65 11.33 -5.79
C GLY A 307 -18.95 12.61 -6.21
N THR A 308 -19.57 13.75 -5.89
CA THR A 308 -18.93 15.05 -6.13
C THR A 308 -17.70 15.24 -5.24
N PHE A 309 -16.92 16.24 -5.55
CA PHE A 309 -15.71 16.58 -4.77
C PHE A 309 -16.01 16.71 -3.26
N GLU A 310 -17.05 17.44 -2.90
CA GLU A 310 -17.43 17.65 -1.50
C GLU A 310 -17.91 16.35 -0.83
N GLN A 311 -18.68 15.53 -1.55
CA GLN A 311 -19.15 14.25 -1.04
C GLN A 311 -17.98 13.29 -0.78
N VAL A 312 -17.02 13.18 -1.71
CA VAL A 312 -15.84 12.33 -1.53
C VAL A 312 -15.01 12.80 -0.34
N ARG A 313 -14.75 14.10 -0.23
CA ARG A 313 -14.03 14.68 0.92
C ARG A 313 -14.72 14.37 2.25
N ASP A 314 -16.04 14.53 2.32
CA ASP A 314 -16.79 14.30 3.54
C ASP A 314 -16.89 12.80 3.89
N ARG A 315 -17.03 11.92 2.90
CA ARG A 315 -17.06 10.48 3.09
C ARG A 315 -15.72 9.91 3.60
N LEU A 316 -14.59 10.58 3.36
CA LEU A 316 -13.29 10.17 3.90
C LEU A 316 -13.21 10.25 5.42
N ARG A 317 -14.04 11.08 6.07
CA ARG A 317 -14.07 11.21 7.53
C ARG A 317 -14.42 9.90 8.25
N ARG A 318 -15.09 8.95 7.58
CA ARG A 318 -15.42 7.64 8.16
C ARG A 318 -14.19 6.77 8.49
N TYR A 319 -13.03 7.11 7.91
CA TYR A 319 -11.77 6.43 8.19
C TYR A 319 -11.02 7.03 9.39
N SER A 320 -11.52 8.11 10.00
CA SER A 320 -10.96 8.67 11.24
C SER A 320 -11.03 7.62 12.35
N GLY A 321 -9.91 7.42 13.07
CA GLY A 321 -9.78 6.36 14.07
C GLY A 321 -9.81 4.92 13.51
N VAL A 322 -9.94 4.73 12.19
CA VAL A 322 -9.96 3.43 11.53
C VAL A 322 -8.63 3.13 10.86
N LEU A 323 -8.12 4.06 10.07
CA LEU A 323 -6.85 3.98 9.36
C LEU A 323 -5.93 5.10 9.81
N ASP A 324 -4.63 4.85 9.77
CA ASP A 324 -3.59 5.87 9.97
C ASP A 324 -3.30 6.60 8.65
N HIS A 325 -3.46 5.87 7.52
CA HIS A 325 -3.25 6.40 6.17
C HIS A 325 -4.26 5.82 5.18
N VAL A 326 -4.94 6.69 4.45
CA VAL A 326 -5.83 6.33 3.33
C VAL A 326 -5.06 6.44 2.03
N ILE A 327 -5.11 5.39 1.20
CA ILE A 327 -4.51 5.38 -0.14
C ILE A 327 -5.65 5.44 -1.16
N LEU A 328 -5.91 6.62 -1.72
CA LEU A 328 -6.97 6.79 -2.72
C LEU A 328 -6.60 6.09 -4.03
N GLN A 329 -7.48 5.22 -4.47
CA GLN A 329 -7.32 4.43 -5.69
C GLN A 329 -8.40 4.78 -6.71
N SER A 330 -8.00 5.45 -7.79
CA SER A 330 -8.87 5.63 -8.96
C SER A 330 -9.21 4.29 -9.62
N PRO A 331 -10.43 4.10 -10.16
CA PRO A 331 -10.80 2.93 -10.96
C PRO A 331 -10.07 2.84 -12.31
N SER A 332 -8.83 3.27 -12.41
CA SER A 332 -8.06 3.44 -13.65
C SER A 332 -7.97 2.18 -14.54
N MET A 333 -8.16 0.98 -13.96
CA MET A 333 -8.13 -0.27 -14.73
C MET A 333 -9.42 -0.55 -15.51
N VAL A 334 -10.51 0.17 -15.23
CA VAL A 334 -11.86 -0.11 -15.77
C VAL A 334 -12.54 1.10 -16.38
N ILE A 335 -11.92 2.28 -16.30
CA ILE A 335 -12.32 3.50 -16.97
C ILE A 335 -11.25 3.88 -17.99
N GLY A 336 -11.57 4.62 -19.02
CA GLY A 336 -10.59 5.02 -20.04
C GLY A 336 -9.43 5.86 -19.48
N PRO A 337 -8.27 5.93 -20.19
CA PRO A 337 -7.06 6.57 -19.66
C PRO A 337 -7.24 8.06 -19.40
N GLU A 338 -7.95 8.80 -20.27
CA GLU A 338 -8.22 10.23 -20.06
C GLU A 338 -9.04 10.44 -18.79
N ARG A 339 -10.13 9.68 -18.62
CA ARG A 339 -10.97 9.74 -17.42
C ARG A 339 -10.22 9.32 -16.16
N ALA A 340 -9.32 8.33 -16.27
CA ALA A 340 -8.47 7.92 -15.17
C ALA A 340 -7.54 9.06 -14.70
N ALA A 341 -6.91 9.77 -15.64
CA ALA A 341 -6.05 10.91 -15.33
C ALA A 341 -6.83 12.08 -14.70
N GLU A 342 -8.03 12.38 -15.21
CA GLU A 342 -8.92 13.38 -14.62
C GLU A 342 -9.31 13.02 -13.18
N ASN A 343 -9.72 11.79 -12.95
CA ASN A 343 -10.10 11.34 -11.62
C ASN A 343 -8.91 11.39 -10.65
N VAL A 344 -7.71 10.96 -11.08
CA VAL A 344 -6.50 11.06 -10.25
C VAL A 344 -6.22 12.53 -9.87
N ARG A 345 -6.37 13.50 -10.78
CA ARG A 345 -6.21 14.93 -10.45
C ARG A 345 -7.25 15.40 -9.42
N SER A 346 -8.49 14.96 -9.58
CA SER A 346 -9.55 15.27 -8.60
C SER A 346 -9.24 14.67 -7.22
N LEU A 347 -8.72 13.44 -7.17
CA LEU A 347 -8.29 12.78 -5.93
C LEU A 347 -7.07 13.48 -5.32
N VAL A 348 -6.14 13.97 -6.13
CA VAL A 348 -5.01 14.80 -5.68
C VAL A 348 -5.52 16.08 -5.02
N ALA A 349 -6.49 16.74 -5.62
CA ALA A 349 -7.11 17.95 -5.03
C ALA A 349 -7.82 17.64 -3.71
N VAL A 350 -8.55 16.52 -3.61
CA VAL A 350 -9.18 16.05 -2.36
C VAL A 350 -8.14 15.76 -1.29
N ALA A 351 -7.07 15.05 -1.64
CA ALA A 351 -6.01 14.68 -0.70
C ALA A 351 -5.23 15.90 -0.20
N GLY A 352 -4.92 16.86 -1.08
CA GLY A 352 -4.21 18.07 -0.74
C GLY A 352 -4.96 18.98 0.24
N GLN A 353 -6.30 18.98 0.22
CA GLN A 353 -7.11 19.72 1.20
C GLN A 353 -7.23 19.03 2.57
N ASN A 354 -6.87 17.75 2.67
CA ASN A 354 -6.86 16.99 3.92
C ASN A 354 -5.51 17.04 4.67
N VAL A 355 -4.57 17.86 4.20
CA VAL A 355 -3.24 17.98 4.85
C VAL A 355 -3.40 18.66 6.21
N ARG A 356 -2.90 18.00 7.26
CA ARG A 356 -2.65 18.66 8.56
C ARG A 356 -1.51 19.66 8.38
N VAL A 357 -1.71 20.88 8.87
CA VAL A 357 -0.69 21.92 8.99
C VAL A 357 0.25 21.61 10.18
N ASP A 358 0.75 20.38 10.28
CA ASP A 358 1.73 19.96 11.28
C ASP A 358 2.95 19.30 10.60
N ALA A 359 3.49 19.96 9.57
CA ALA A 359 4.79 19.62 9.04
C ALA A 359 5.87 20.16 9.97
N ALA A 360 6.51 19.26 10.73
CA ALA A 360 7.78 19.61 11.38
C ALA A 360 8.79 20.06 10.31
N PRO A 361 9.62 21.09 10.57
CA PRO A 361 10.55 21.60 9.58
C PRO A 361 11.54 20.50 9.18
N ALA A 362 11.69 20.30 7.87
CA ALA A 362 12.69 19.41 7.29
C ALA A 362 14.07 19.77 7.86
N ALA A 363 14.80 18.75 8.33
CA ALA A 363 16.18 18.92 8.78
C ALA A 363 16.99 19.59 7.66
N ALA A 364 17.78 20.61 8.04
CA ALA A 364 18.53 21.45 7.16
C ALA A 364 19.37 20.62 6.17
N ALA A 365 19.21 20.91 4.88
CA ALA A 365 19.97 20.28 3.81
C ALA A 365 21.47 20.50 4.04
N THR A 366 22.19 19.41 4.33
CA THR A 366 23.64 19.40 4.22
C THR A 366 23.98 19.43 2.75
N SER A 367 24.70 20.46 2.34
CA SER A 367 25.16 20.66 0.97
C SER A 367 26.04 19.49 0.51
N TRP A 368 25.70 18.93 -0.62
CA TRP A 368 26.38 17.84 -1.29
C TRP A 368 27.76 18.25 -1.81
N PRO A 369 28.80 17.39 -1.66
CA PRO A 369 30.16 17.75 -2.05
C PRO A 369 30.45 17.81 -3.56
N TRP A 370 29.51 17.54 -4.43
CA TRP A 370 29.72 17.40 -5.88
C TRP A 370 29.15 18.53 -6.74
N SER A 371 28.85 19.69 -6.17
CA SER A 371 28.51 20.90 -6.93
C SER A 371 29.75 21.73 -7.28
N ARG A 372 30.67 21.17 -8.06
CA ARG A 372 31.68 21.94 -8.83
C ARG A 372 31.95 21.28 -10.16
#